data_b8bb927d9b8a68e3ee165f65f8bd3190
#
_entry.id   b8bb927d9b8a68e3ee165f65f8bd3190
#
_cell.length_a   1.000
_cell.length_b   1.000
_cell.length_c   1.000
_cell.angle_alpha   90.00
_cell.angle_beta   90.00
_cell.angle_gamma   90.00
#
_symmetry.space_group_name_H-M   'P 1'
#
loop_
_entity.id
_entity.type
_entity.pdbx_description
1 polymer ?
#
loop_
_entity_poly.entity_id
_entity_poly.type
_entity_poly.pdbx_seq_one_letter_code
_entity_poly.pdbx_strand_id
1 'polypeptide(L)'
;ISLKGIRLGLLNSKNSNPQVIELHKKLQEIVNSLGGELILIDDDRDYPGDAESFVLLYEFRVGLEEYLKNANSSMKKLTDIIDFNRANKDIVMPYFGQDIFYKSIESTSYLKYLWSKYIINKSYQSTKELIEKYNLDAFIGLTRGPAWKINYDGGDYVAMNNTIEFGSGGYAAHNGMPHITIPYFEINKFPVGISIIGDRWTDKTIIGYASAIEKSRYN
;
A
#
# COMPACT_ATOMS: atom_id res chain seq x y z
N ILE A 1 10.91 23.51 -9.52
CA ILE A 1 10.52 22.82 -8.26
C ILE A 1 11.77 22.10 -7.79
N SER A 2 12.14 22.26 -6.54
CA SER A 2 13.39 21.78 -5.93
C SER A 2 13.03 20.99 -4.66
N LEU A 3 13.88 20.04 -4.28
CA LEU A 3 13.82 19.38 -2.96
C LEU A 3 14.78 20.02 -1.96
N LYS A 4 15.27 21.25 -2.23
CA LYS A 4 16.26 21.92 -1.37
C LYS A 4 15.76 22.03 0.09
N GLY A 5 16.55 21.41 0.98
CA GLY A 5 16.26 21.38 2.42
C GLY A 5 15.19 20.39 2.85
N ILE A 6 14.67 19.56 1.93
CA ILE A 6 13.64 18.53 2.20
C ILE A 6 14.34 17.24 2.65
N ARG A 7 13.82 16.65 3.72
CA ARG A 7 14.33 15.43 4.35
C ARG A 7 13.36 14.27 4.13
N LEU A 8 13.75 13.29 3.32
CA LEU A 8 12.93 12.15 2.94
C LEU A 8 13.42 10.87 3.61
N GLY A 9 12.59 10.24 4.41
CA GLY A 9 12.89 8.97 5.08
C GLY A 9 12.73 7.77 4.13
N LEU A 10 13.81 6.98 3.92
CA LEU A 10 13.78 5.83 3.02
C LEU A 10 13.06 4.64 3.66
N LEU A 11 11.92 4.25 3.11
CA LEU A 11 11.20 3.03 3.48
C LEU A 11 11.93 1.77 2.94
N ASN A 12 11.82 0.67 3.67
CA ASN A 12 12.48 -0.60 3.34
C ASN A 12 14.01 -0.49 3.20
N SER A 13 14.65 0.41 3.91
CA SER A 13 16.10 0.66 3.88
C SER A 13 16.95 -0.58 4.19
N LYS A 14 16.39 -1.55 4.94
CA LYS A 14 17.04 -2.82 5.33
C LYS A 14 16.84 -3.96 4.30
N ASN A 15 16.22 -3.71 3.14
CA ASN A 15 16.05 -4.74 2.12
C ASN A 15 17.42 -5.22 1.62
N SER A 16 17.64 -6.53 1.63
CA SER A 16 18.91 -7.17 1.27
C SER A 16 19.03 -7.60 -0.19
N ASN A 17 17.96 -7.44 -1.00
CA ASN A 17 18.00 -7.82 -2.41
C ASN A 17 18.93 -6.86 -3.18
N PRO A 18 19.94 -7.36 -3.94
CA PRO A 18 20.90 -6.51 -4.66
C PRO A 18 20.26 -5.51 -5.63
N GLN A 19 19.17 -5.90 -6.33
CA GLN A 19 18.48 -5.00 -7.26
C GLN A 19 17.75 -3.87 -6.51
N VAL A 20 17.17 -4.17 -5.33
CA VAL A 20 16.55 -3.16 -4.48
C VAL A 20 17.60 -2.18 -3.93
N ILE A 21 18.74 -2.70 -3.47
CA ILE A 21 19.86 -1.87 -2.98
C ILE A 21 20.35 -0.92 -4.08
N GLU A 22 20.48 -1.42 -5.30
CA GLU A 22 20.90 -0.60 -6.45
C GLU A 22 19.87 0.52 -6.76
N LEU A 23 18.58 0.20 -6.72
CA LEU A 23 17.54 1.22 -6.92
C LEU A 23 17.49 2.24 -5.77
N HIS A 24 17.76 1.83 -4.52
CA HIS A 24 17.88 2.75 -3.39
C HIS A 24 19.06 3.73 -3.56
N LYS A 25 20.21 3.26 -4.08
CA LYS A 25 21.35 4.15 -4.40
C LYS A 25 20.98 5.18 -5.47
N LYS A 26 20.36 4.73 -6.56
CA LYS A 26 19.86 5.64 -7.61
C LYS A 26 18.86 6.65 -7.07
N LEU A 27 17.94 6.22 -6.20
CA LEU A 27 16.99 7.11 -5.55
C LEU A 27 17.69 8.16 -4.69
N GLN A 28 18.75 7.78 -3.96
CA GLN A 28 19.57 8.71 -3.20
C GLN A 28 20.26 9.75 -4.09
N GLU A 29 20.84 9.33 -5.21
CA GLU A 29 21.46 10.23 -6.19
C GLU A 29 20.46 11.24 -6.75
N ILE A 30 19.24 10.79 -7.08
CA ILE A 30 18.15 11.65 -7.57
C ILE A 30 17.77 12.69 -6.51
N VAL A 31 17.49 12.27 -5.28
CA VAL A 31 17.09 13.17 -4.20
C VAL A 31 18.18 14.20 -3.93
N ASN A 32 19.45 13.77 -3.87
CA ASN A 32 20.59 14.66 -3.64
C ASN A 32 20.79 15.66 -4.80
N SER A 33 20.64 15.23 -6.05
CA SER A 33 20.75 16.12 -7.22
C SER A 33 19.70 17.23 -7.25
N LEU A 34 18.55 16.98 -6.61
CA LEU A 34 17.47 17.95 -6.45
C LEU A 34 17.63 18.83 -5.20
N GLY A 35 18.72 18.63 -4.43
CA GLY A 35 19.05 19.40 -3.22
C GLY A 35 18.33 18.91 -1.95
N GLY A 36 17.69 17.74 -2.01
CA GLY A 36 17.10 17.07 -0.84
C GLY A 36 18.09 16.17 -0.11
N GLU A 37 17.67 15.62 1.00
CA GLU A 37 18.42 14.66 1.82
C GLU A 37 17.63 13.37 1.96
N LEU A 38 18.22 12.22 1.59
CA LEU A 38 17.63 10.90 1.82
C LEU A 38 18.15 10.36 3.16
N ILE A 39 17.23 10.14 4.10
CA ILE A 39 17.51 9.66 5.44
C ILE A 39 17.29 8.17 5.53
N LEU A 40 18.32 7.41 5.89
CA LEU A 40 18.15 6.00 6.24
C LEU A 40 17.46 5.91 7.59
N ILE A 41 16.25 5.42 7.63
CA ILE A 41 15.49 5.26 8.85
C ILE A 41 15.61 3.83 9.37
N ASP A 42 15.76 3.71 10.69
CA ASP A 42 15.64 2.43 11.39
C ASP A 42 14.17 2.23 11.80
N ASP A 43 13.42 1.57 10.93
CA ASP A 43 12.00 1.31 11.13
C ASP A 43 11.81 -0.13 11.63
N ASP A 44 11.55 -0.25 12.92
CA ASP A 44 11.30 -1.49 13.64
C ASP A 44 9.84 -1.64 14.10
N ARG A 45 8.94 -0.78 13.58
CA ARG A 45 7.52 -0.81 13.94
C ARG A 45 6.84 -2.06 13.45
N ASP A 46 5.98 -2.62 14.29
CA ASP A 46 5.10 -3.70 13.89
C ASP A 46 4.01 -3.21 12.93
N TYR A 47 3.85 -3.95 11.84
CA TYR A 47 2.76 -3.71 10.91
C TYR A 47 1.45 -4.29 11.47
N PRO A 48 0.37 -3.50 11.57
CA PRO A 48 -0.89 -3.93 12.19
C PRO A 48 -1.75 -4.84 11.28
N GLY A 49 -1.12 -5.82 10.61
CA GLY A 49 -1.73 -6.61 9.53
C GLY A 49 -3.01 -7.35 9.91
N ASP A 50 -3.06 -7.96 11.09
CA ASP A 50 -4.28 -8.65 11.55
C ASP A 50 -5.41 -7.67 11.84
N ALA A 51 -5.10 -6.52 12.42
CA ALA A 51 -6.08 -5.48 12.68
C ALA A 51 -6.58 -4.85 11.38
N GLU A 52 -5.67 -4.55 10.45
CA GLU A 52 -6.01 -4.05 9.12
C GLU A 52 -6.91 -5.05 8.37
N SER A 53 -6.51 -6.31 8.32
CA SER A 53 -7.28 -7.38 7.66
C SER A 53 -8.68 -7.48 8.22
N PHE A 54 -8.84 -7.43 9.56
CA PHE A 54 -10.17 -7.49 10.17
C PHE A 54 -11.02 -6.27 9.82
N VAL A 55 -10.45 -5.06 9.83
CA VAL A 55 -11.16 -3.83 9.43
C VAL A 55 -11.60 -3.91 7.97
N LEU A 56 -10.71 -4.32 7.07
CA LEU A 56 -11.04 -4.48 5.65
C LEU A 56 -12.21 -5.45 5.43
N LEU A 57 -12.18 -6.63 6.06
CA LEU A 57 -13.25 -7.63 5.93
C LEU A 57 -14.58 -7.14 6.50
N TYR A 58 -14.54 -6.48 7.66
CA TYR A 58 -15.73 -5.93 8.32
C TYR A 58 -16.36 -4.80 7.50
N GLU A 59 -15.55 -3.80 7.12
CA GLU A 59 -16.02 -2.61 6.39
C GLU A 59 -16.44 -2.96 4.96
N PHE A 60 -15.78 -3.93 4.31
CA PHE A 60 -16.18 -4.41 2.98
C PHE A 60 -17.62 -4.93 2.98
N ARG A 61 -17.97 -5.81 3.93
CA ARG A 61 -19.35 -6.32 4.03
C ARG A 61 -20.36 -5.20 4.29
N VAL A 62 -20.09 -4.37 5.29
CA VAL A 62 -21.01 -3.29 5.68
C VAL A 62 -21.20 -2.27 4.56
N GLY A 63 -20.09 -1.81 3.96
CA GLY A 63 -20.13 -0.82 2.88
C GLY A 63 -20.76 -1.36 1.60
N LEU A 64 -20.49 -2.63 1.25
CA LEU A 64 -21.10 -3.25 0.08
C LEU A 64 -22.62 -3.41 0.23
N GLU A 65 -23.09 -3.87 1.41
CA GLU A 65 -24.52 -4.02 1.67
C GLU A 65 -25.24 -2.66 1.66
N GLU A 66 -24.63 -1.61 2.18
CA GLU A 66 -25.14 -0.23 2.08
C GLU A 66 -25.19 0.24 0.62
N TYR A 67 -24.13 0.03 -0.14
CA TYR A 67 -24.08 0.36 -1.56
C TYR A 67 -25.19 -0.34 -2.35
N LEU A 68 -25.36 -1.67 -2.21
CA LEU A 68 -26.38 -2.45 -2.88
C LEU A 68 -27.80 -1.99 -2.53
N LYS A 69 -28.03 -1.61 -1.29
CA LYS A 69 -29.30 -1.05 -0.85
C LYS A 69 -29.62 0.27 -1.56
N ASN A 70 -28.63 1.17 -1.67
CA ASN A 70 -28.80 2.48 -2.27
C ASN A 70 -28.82 2.44 -3.81
N ALA A 71 -28.11 1.49 -4.43
CA ALA A 71 -28.08 1.28 -5.88
C ALA A 71 -29.35 0.65 -6.47
N ASN A 72 -30.40 0.43 -5.66
CA ASN A 72 -31.62 -0.27 -6.08
C ASN A 72 -31.38 -1.64 -6.74
N SER A 73 -30.31 -2.34 -6.32
CA SER A 73 -29.99 -3.69 -6.76
C SER A 73 -31.04 -4.71 -6.31
N SER A 74 -31.22 -5.79 -7.07
CA SER A 74 -31.98 -6.97 -6.61
C SER A 74 -31.25 -7.72 -5.50
N MET A 75 -29.92 -7.68 -5.48
CA MET A 75 -29.09 -8.20 -4.41
C MET A 75 -28.93 -7.14 -3.32
N LYS A 76 -29.08 -7.52 -2.06
CA LYS A 76 -29.05 -6.60 -0.91
C LYS A 76 -27.93 -6.90 0.08
N LYS A 77 -27.43 -8.13 0.09
CA LYS A 77 -26.43 -8.63 1.01
C LYS A 77 -25.27 -9.27 0.29
N LEU A 78 -24.12 -9.33 0.94
CA LEU A 78 -22.96 -10.06 0.44
C LEU A 78 -23.28 -11.56 0.22
N THR A 79 -24.15 -12.14 1.06
CA THR A 79 -24.63 -13.53 0.87
C THR A 79 -25.36 -13.74 -0.46
N ASP A 80 -26.11 -12.76 -0.96
CA ASP A 80 -26.81 -12.85 -2.23
C ASP A 80 -25.81 -12.95 -3.41
N ILE A 81 -24.69 -12.20 -3.31
CA ILE A 81 -23.59 -12.25 -4.28
C ILE A 81 -22.87 -13.61 -4.20
N ILE A 82 -22.60 -14.11 -2.99
CA ILE A 82 -21.97 -15.42 -2.77
C ILE A 82 -22.81 -16.51 -3.42
N ASP A 83 -24.13 -16.49 -3.22
CA ASP A 83 -25.06 -17.47 -3.78
C ASP A 83 -25.13 -17.38 -5.30
N PHE A 84 -25.16 -16.17 -5.86
CA PHE A 84 -25.09 -15.96 -7.31
C PHE A 84 -23.77 -16.51 -7.89
N ASN A 85 -22.66 -16.19 -7.30
CA ASN A 85 -21.35 -16.66 -7.76
C ASN A 85 -21.26 -18.20 -7.69
N ARG A 86 -21.78 -18.81 -6.63
CA ARG A 86 -21.81 -20.27 -6.48
C ARG A 86 -22.68 -20.94 -7.54
N ALA A 87 -23.85 -20.36 -7.85
CA ALA A 87 -24.75 -20.86 -8.87
C ALA A 87 -24.18 -20.74 -10.30
N ASN A 88 -23.29 -19.77 -10.53
CA ASN A 88 -22.69 -19.47 -11.83
C ASN A 88 -21.17 -19.70 -11.84
N LYS A 89 -20.63 -20.56 -10.97
CA LYS A 89 -19.20 -20.71 -10.69
C LYS A 89 -18.35 -20.94 -11.94
N ASP A 90 -18.83 -21.69 -12.90
CA ASP A 90 -18.08 -22.07 -14.11
C ASP A 90 -17.85 -20.85 -15.04
N ILE A 91 -18.66 -19.79 -14.89
CA ILE A 91 -18.58 -18.55 -15.66
C ILE A 91 -17.84 -17.47 -14.88
N VAL A 92 -18.23 -17.25 -13.59
CA VAL A 92 -17.73 -16.11 -12.82
C VAL A 92 -16.51 -16.43 -11.95
N MET A 93 -16.25 -17.70 -11.69
CA MET A 93 -15.11 -18.17 -10.86
C MET A 93 -14.37 -19.36 -11.51
N PRO A 94 -13.99 -19.29 -12.81
CA PRO A 94 -13.39 -20.45 -13.49
C PRO A 94 -12.00 -20.83 -12.95
N TYR A 95 -11.32 -19.91 -12.28
CA TYR A 95 -9.95 -20.11 -11.77
C TYR A 95 -9.81 -19.85 -10.27
N PHE A 96 -10.44 -18.79 -9.75
CA PHE A 96 -10.30 -18.35 -8.37
C PHE A 96 -11.64 -18.34 -7.66
N GLY A 97 -11.65 -18.70 -6.37
CA GLY A 97 -12.83 -18.71 -5.53
C GLY A 97 -13.17 -17.36 -4.90
N GLN A 98 -14.02 -17.38 -3.89
CA GLN A 98 -14.51 -16.19 -3.18
C GLN A 98 -14.25 -16.26 -1.67
N ASP A 99 -13.12 -16.80 -1.27
CA ASP A 99 -12.77 -17.03 0.15
C ASP A 99 -12.80 -15.75 1.00
N ILE A 100 -12.43 -14.62 0.41
CA ILE A 100 -12.50 -13.30 1.06
C ILE A 100 -13.94 -12.94 1.41
N PHE A 101 -14.92 -13.30 0.60
CA PHE A 101 -16.34 -13.04 0.87
C PHE A 101 -16.81 -13.86 2.07
N TYR A 102 -16.40 -15.13 2.16
CA TYR A 102 -16.72 -15.97 3.33
C TYR A 102 -16.10 -15.40 4.60
N LYS A 103 -14.84 -15.02 4.57
CA LYS A 103 -14.17 -14.35 5.70
C LYS A 103 -14.89 -13.04 6.10
N SER A 104 -15.41 -12.30 5.12
CA SER A 104 -16.12 -11.04 5.36
C SER A 104 -17.47 -11.25 6.05
N ILE A 105 -18.26 -12.27 5.68
CA ILE A 105 -19.53 -12.58 6.37
C ILE A 105 -19.32 -13.12 7.79
N GLU A 106 -18.17 -13.75 8.06
CA GLU A 106 -17.79 -14.21 9.41
C GLU A 106 -17.27 -13.07 10.30
N SER A 107 -16.80 -11.97 9.71
CA SER A 107 -16.22 -10.82 10.42
C SER A 107 -17.33 -9.89 10.94
N THR A 108 -18.03 -10.31 12.02
CA THR A 108 -19.22 -9.61 12.54
C THR A 108 -18.99 -8.88 13.87
N SER A 109 -17.90 -9.15 14.59
CA SER A 109 -17.67 -8.60 15.93
C SER A 109 -17.36 -7.10 15.89
N TYR A 110 -18.32 -6.27 16.33
CA TYR A 110 -18.14 -4.83 16.44
C TYR A 110 -17.08 -4.45 17.49
N LEU A 111 -16.97 -5.18 18.58
CA LEU A 111 -15.93 -4.93 19.59
C LEU A 111 -14.53 -5.20 19.03
N LYS A 112 -14.35 -6.28 18.25
CA LYS A 112 -13.08 -6.55 17.56
C LYS A 112 -12.78 -5.48 16.52
N TYR A 113 -13.79 -4.98 15.82
CA TYR A 113 -13.63 -3.87 14.89
C TYR A 113 -13.11 -2.60 15.58
N LEU A 114 -13.72 -2.19 16.69
CA LEU A 114 -13.27 -1.03 17.47
C LEU A 114 -11.84 -1.22 18.00
N TRP A 115 -11.51 -2.41 18.50
CA TRP A 115 -10.15 -2.73 18.93
C TRP A 115 -9.15 -2.68 17.80
N SER A 116 -9.48 -3.21 16.61
CA SER A 116 -8.64 -3.15 15.43
C SER A 116 -8.39 -1.70 14.97
N LYS A 117 -9.42 -0.86 14.97
CA LYS A 117 -9.29 0.59 14.71
C LYS A 117 -8.35 1.28 15.71
N TYR A 118 -8.40 0.90 16.98
CA TYR A 118 -7.49 1.41 18.00
C TYR A 118 -6.03 1.01 17.73
N ILE A 119 -5.78 -0.26 17.36
CA ILE A 119 -4.44 -0.74 17.02
C ILE A 119 -3.88 0.01 15.79
N ILE A 120 -4.69 0.20 14.75
CA ILE A 120 -4.32 0.98 13.56
C ILE A 120 -3.98 2.43 13.93
N ASN A 121 -4.76 3.05 14.82
CA ASN A 121 -4.46 4.40 15.27
C ASN A 121 -3.16 4.48 16.09
N LYS A 122 -2.83 3.46 16.88
CA LYS A 122 -1.52 3.36 17.54
C LYS A 122 -0.37 3.28 16.54
N SER A 123 -0.53 2.53 15.46
CA SER A 123 0.46 2.46 14.38
C SER A 123 0.69 3.83 13.73
N TYR A 124 -0.36 4.63 13.56
CA TYR A 124 -0.21 6.00 13.10
C TYR A 124 0.60 6.87 14.08
N GLN A 125 0.35 6.76 15.40
CA GLN A 125 1.13 7.51 16.39
C GLN A 125 2.62 7.13 16.34
N SER A 126 2.96 5.84 16.26
CA SER A 126 4.35 5.39 16.07
C SER A 126 4.97 5.91 14.77
N THR A 127 4.16 6.07 13.71
CA THR A 127 4.63 6.69 12.45
C THR A 127 4.96 8.16 12.65
N LYS A 128 4.17 8.91 13.42
CA LYS A 128 4.46 10.30 13.76
C LYS A 128 5.74 10.44 14.59
N GLU A 129 5.91 9.58 15.58
CA GLU A 129 7.14 9.54 16.38
C GLU A 129 8.38 9.32 15.50
N LEU A 130 8.28 8.47 14.48
CA LEU A 130 9.35 8.24 13.52
C LEU A 130 9.65 9.49 12.67
N ILE A 131 8.60 10.19 12.20
CA ILE A 131 8.73 11.47 11.49
C ILE A 131 9.46 12.48 12.35
N GLU A 132 9.06 12.63 13.61
CA GLU A 132 9.65 13.56 14.56
C GLU A 132 11.12 13.19 14.90
N LYS A 133 11.37 11.89 15.18
CA LYS A 133 12.71 11.36 15.53
C LYS A 133 13.76 11.70 14.47
N TYR A 134 13.42 11.58 13.20
CA TYR A 134 14.34 11.82 12.09
C TYR A 134 14.16 13.19 11.43
N ASN A 135 13.24 14.01 11.93
CA ASN A 135 12.86 15.31 11.35
C ASN A 135 12.59 15.20 9.85
N LEU A 136 11.61 14.37 9.50
CA LEU A 136 11.25 14.08 8.11
C LEU A 136 10.14 15.01 7.62
N ASP A 137 10.23 15.40 6.35
CA ASP A 137 9.14 16.08 5.63
C ASP A 137 8.16 15.07 4.97
N ALA A 138 8.67 13.90 4.60
CA ALA A 138 7.88 12.79 4.06
C ALA A 138 8.70 11.49 4.09
N PHE A 139 8.02 10.36 3.81
CA PHE A 139 8.69 9.11 3.46
C PHE A 139 8.81 8.97 1.95
N ILE A 140 9.82 8.23 1.50
CA ILE A 140 10.03 7.85 0.12
C ILE A 140 10.45 6.38 0.04
N GLY A 141 10.09 5.69 -1.03
CA GLY A 141 10.50 4.30 -1.23
C GLY A 141 10.09 3.76 -2.58
N LEU A 142 10.46 2.53 -2.88
CA LEU A 142 9.97 1.84 -4.06
C LEU A 142 8.52 1.39 -3.83
N THR A 143 7.64 1.63 -4.80
CA THR A 143 6.19 1.43 -4.60
C THR A 143 5.84 -0.03 -4.35
N ARG A 144 6.26 -0.92 -5.23
CA ARG A 144 6.03 -2.37 -5.15
C ARG A 144 6.99 -3.09 -6.09
N GLY A 145 7.26 -4.37 -5.80
CA GLY A 145 8.00 -5.26 -6.67
C GLY A 145 7.40 -5.36 -8.09
N PRO A 146 8.18 -5.83 -9.06
CA PRO A 146 7.73 -5.91 -10.45
C PRO A 146 6.54 -6.85 -10.59
N ALA A 147 5.74 -6.64 -11.63
CA ALA A 147 4.61 -7.52 -11.95
C ALA A 147 5.09 -8.96 -12.17
N TRP A 148 4.23 -9.92 -11.84
CA TRP A 148 4.45 -11.35 -12.00
C TRP A 148 3.45 -11.99 -12.97
N LYS A 149 3.77 -13.19 -13.46
CA LYS A 149 2.85 -13.95 -14.28
C LYS A 149 1.71 -14.51 -13.43
N ILE A 150 0.49 -14.47 -13.96
CA ILE A 150 -0.66 -15.11 -13.33
C ILE A 150 -0.38 -16.61 -13.16
N ASN A 151 -0.65 -17.12 -11.97
CA ASN A 151 -0.62 -18.54 -11.67
C ASN A 151 -2.07 -19.02 -11.43
N TYR A 152 -2.61 -19.81 -12.35
CA TYR A 152 -3.98 -20.28 -12.27
C TYR A 152 -4.18 -21.43 -11.27
N ASP A 153 -3.10 -22.16 -10.92
CA ASP A 153 -3.17 -23.32 -10.02
C ASP A 153 -2.97 -22.91 -8.54
N GLY A 154 -2.23 -21.83 -8.28
CA GLY A 154 -1.89 -21.41 -6.91
C GLY A 154 -2.19 -19.95 -6.59
N GLY A 155 -2.67 -19.20 -7.57
CA GLY A 155 -3.00 -17.78 -7.42
C GLY A 155 -1.80 -16.88 -7.14
N ASP A 156 -2.09 -15.67 -6.73
CA ASP A 156 -1.07 -14.64 -6.47
C ASP A 156 -0.10 -15.04 -5.36
N TYR A 157 -0.55 -15.78 -4.34
CA TYR A 157 0.32 -16.21 -3.26
C TYR A 157 1.52 -17.03 -3.76
N VAL A 158 1.28 -17.98 -4.67
CA VAL A 158 2.35 -18.78 -5.28
C VAL A 158 3.16 -17.97 -6.28
N ALA A 159 2.52 -17.11 -7.06
CA ALA A 159 3.20 -16.26 -8.04
C ALA A 159 4.15 -15.26 -7.36
N MET A 160 3.73 -14.63 -6.26
CA MET A 160 4.51 -13.65 -5.51
C MET A 160 5.77 -14.24 -4.87
N ASN A 161 5.72 -15.50 -4.40
CA ASN A 161 6.86 -16.16 -3.77
C ASN A 161 8.10 -16.28 -4.68
N ASN A 162 7.94 -16.10 -5.98
CA ASN A 162 9.01 -16.14 -6.98
C ASN A 162 9.42 -14.74 -7.47
N THR A 163 9.00 -13.67 -6.81
CA THR A 163 9.32 -12.30 -7.21
C THR A 163 10.16 -11.58 -6.16
N ILE A 164 10.72 -10.44 -6.58
CA ILE A 164 11.40 -9.53 -5.64
C ILE A 164 10.32 -8.79 -4.86
N GLU A 165 10.24 -9.08 -3.56
CA GLU A 165 9.21 -8.50 -2.70
C GLU A 165 9.70 -7.22 -2.04
N PHE A 166 8.98 -6.15 -2.24
CA PHE A 166 9.05 -4.88 -1.51
C PHE A 166 7.75 -4.10 -1.72
N GLY A 167 7.46 -3.18 -0.81
CA GLY A 167 6.28 -2.32 -0.94
C GLY A 167 6.27 -1.20 0.08
N SER A 168 5.72 -0.06 -0.31
CA SER A 168 5.62 1.13 0.55
C SER A 168 4.18 1.54 0.85
N GLY A 169 3.21 1.09 0.05
CA GLY A 169 1.82 1.55 0.13
C GLY A 169 1.08 1.22 1.43
N GLY A 170 1.42 0.11 2.08
CA GLY A 170 0.79 -0.32 3.33
C GLY A 170 0.86 0.74 4.42
N TYR A 171 1.97 1.44 4.55
CA TYR A 171 2.13 2.52 5.53
C TYR A 171 1.10 3.64 5.36
N ALA A 172 0.83 4.04 4.12
CA ALA A 172 -0.16 5.07 3.84
C ALA A 172 -1.58 4.56 4.06
N ALA A 173 -1.88 3.34 3.58
CA ALA A 173 -3.21 2.77 3.60
C ALA A 173 -3.77 2.65 5.03
N HIS A 174 -3.09 1.94 5.93
CA HIS A 174 -3.60 1.73 7.27
C HIS A 174 -3.51 2.98 8.16
N ASN A 175 -2.59 3.90 7.90
CA ASN A 175 -2.44 5.14 8.66
C ASN A 175 -3.32 6.30 8.15
N GLY A 176 -4.01 6.14 7.00
CA GLY A 176 -4.80 7.20 6.38
C GLY A 176 -3.94 8.40 5.96
N MET A 177 -2.74 8.13 5.43
CA MET A 177 -1.77 9.12 4.97
C MET A 177 -1.87 9.30 3.45
N PRO A 178 -1.68 10.52 2.93
CA PRO A 178 -1.62 10.74 1.49
C PRO A 178 -0.41 10.02 0.88
N HIS A 179 -0.64 9.40 -0.28
CA HIS A 179 0.35 8.62 -1.01
C HIS A 179 0.28 8.93 -2.49
N ILE A 180 1.41 9.21 -3.10
CA ILE A 180 1.54 9.37 -4.54
C ILE A 180 2.61 8.43 -5.08
N THR A 181 2.34 7.80 -6.21
CA THR A 181 3.28 6.97 -6.95
C THR A 181 3.60 7.60 -8.29
N ILE A 182 4.88 7.64 -8.64
CA ILE A 182 5.35 8.06 -9.96
C ILE A 182 6.13 6.91 -10.63
N PRO A 183 5.97 6.66 -11.94
CA PRO A 183 6.74 5.66 -12.68
C PRO A 183 8.17 6.17 -12.87
N TYR A 184 9.18 5.42 -12.40
CA TYR A 184 10.54 5.90 -12.47
C TYR A 184 11.58 4.85 -12.88
N PHE A 185 11.55 3.66 -12.28
CA PHE A 185 12.53 2.59 -12.48
C PHE A 185 11.96 1.41 -13.24
N GLU A 186 12.82 0.47 -13.57
CA GLU A 186 12.47 -0.83 -14.15
C GLU A 186 13.30 -1.95 -13.49
N ILE A 187 12.67 -3.11 -13.31
CA ILE A 187 13.32 -4.38 -12.98
C ILE A 187 12.89 -5.39 -14.03
N ASN A 188 13.87 -5.97 -14.75
CA ASN A 188 13.61 -6.94 -15.82
C ASN A 188 12.60 -6.43 -16.89
N LYS A 189 12.66 -5.15 -17.23
CA LYS A 189 11.74 -4.44 -18.16
C LYS A 189 10.32 -4.24 -17.62
N PHE A 190 10.05 -4.56 -16.37
CA PHE A 190 8.77 -4.22 -15.71
C PHE A 190 8.92 -2.92 -14.93
N PRO A 191 7.94 -2.01 -15.02
CA PRO A 191 8.02 -0.74 -14.33
C PRO A 191 7.97 -0.90 -12.81
N VAL A 192 8.77 -0.08 -12.12
CA VAL A 192 8.78 0.06 -10.67
C VAL A 192 8.63 1.53 -10.32
N GLY A 193 7.61 1.84 -9.53
CA GLY A 193 7.33 3.22 -9.11
C GLY A 193 8.15 3.67 -7.91
N ILE A 194 8.26 4.98 -7.76
CA ILE A 194 8.68 5.65 -6.53
C ILE A 194 7.40 6.11 -5.80
N SER A 195 7.26 5.74 -4.54
CA SER A 195 6.22 6.21 -3.63
C SER A 195 6.72 7.35 -2.77
N ILE A 196 5.87 8.37 -2.61
CA ILE A 196 6.07 9.44 -1.64
C ILE A 196 4.85 9.48 -0.74
N ILE A 197 5.07 9.44 0.57
CA ILE A 197 4.02 9.36 1.59
C ILE A 197 4.24 10.50 2.58
N GLY A 198 3.27 11.39 2.68
CA GLY A 198 3.30 12.50 3.62
C GLY A 198 2.48 12.23 4.88
N ASP A 199 2.62 13.06 5.91
CA ASP A 199 1.69 13.02 7.03
C ASP A 199 0.27 13.41 6.57
N ARG A 200 -0.75 13.13 7.37
CA ARG A 200 -2.15 13.43 7.05
C ARG A 200 -2.32 14.89 6.63
N TRP A 201 -3.10 15.10 5.58
CA TRP A 201 -3.44 16.43 5.04
C TRP A 201 -2.28 17.17 4.35
N THR A 202 -1.18 16.49 4.01
CA THR A 202 -0.05 17.06 3.26
C THR A 202 -0.09 16.76 1.77
N ASP A 203 -1.26 16.46 1.20
CA ASP A 203 -1.46 16.06 -0.20
C ASP A 203 -0.77 17.02 -1.18
N LYS A 204 -1.01 18.32 -1.03
CA LYS A 204 -0.40 19.36 -1.88
C LYS A 204 1.12 19.33 -1.82
N THR A 205 1.69 19.09 -0.64
CA THR A 205 3.14 19.06 -0.41
C THR A 205 3.78 17.89 -1.14
N ILE A 206 3.23 16.67 -0.97
CA ILE A 206 3.80 15.48 -1.62
C ILE A 206 3.64 15.49 -3.13
N ILE A 207 2.59 16.12 -3.67
CA ILE A 207 2.46 16.36 -5.11
C ILE A 207 3.61 17.24 -5.62
N GLY A 208 4.00 18.26 -4.85
CA GLY A 208 5.16 19.10 -5.16
C GLY A 208 6.48 18.30 -5.20
N TYR A 209 6.71 17.44 -4.21
CA TYR A 209 7.90 16.58 -4.18
C TYR A 209 7.91 15.57 -5.33
N ALA A 210 6.78 14.91 -5.60
CA ALA A 210 6.62 13.98 -6.70
C ALA A 210 6.90 14.65 -8.05
N SER A 211 6.35 15.85 -8.28
CA SER A 211 6.60 16.62 -9.50
C SER A 211 8.06 17.00 -9.69
N ALA A 212 8.80 17.31 -8.60
CA ALA A 212 10.23 17.58 -8.66
C ALA A 212 11.02 16.34 -9.12
N ILE A 213 10.73 15.19 -8.52
CA ILE A 213 11.38 13.92 -8.84
C ILE A 213 11.02 13.46 -10.26
N GLU A 214 9.74 13.50 -10.63
CA GLU A 214 9.30 13.06 -11.96
C GLU A 214 9.97 13.86 -13.07
N LYS A 215 10.06 15.18 -12.94
CA LYS A 215 10.71 16.06 -13.93
C LYS A 215 12.18 15.78 -14.08
N SER A 216 12.89 15.32 -13.06
CA SER A 216 14.31 14.97 -13.16
C SER A 216 14.59 13.79 -14.10
N ARG A 217 13.56 12.99 -14.42
CA ARG A 217 13.66 11.88 -15.37
C ARG A 217 13.88 12.34 -16.82
N TYR A 218 13.50 13.58 -17.14
CA TYR A 218 13.51 14.12 -18.49
C TYR A 218 14.61 15.18 -18.71
N ASN A 219 15.39 15.44 -17.67
CA ASN A 219 16.58 16.31 -17.72
C ASN A 219 17.87 15.49 -17.77
#